data_c16ad73ea8561b92b658a6609a52d0f2
#
_entry.id   c16ad73ea8561b92b658a6609a52d0f2
#
_cell.length_a   1.000
_cell.length_b   1.000
_cell.length_c   1.000
_cell.angle_alpha   90.00
_cell.angle_beta   90.00
_cell.angle_gamma   90.00
#
_symmetry.space_group_name_H-M   'P 1'
#
loop_
_entity.id
_entity.type
_entity.pdbx_description
1 polymer ?
#
loop_
_entity_poly.entity_id
_entity_poly.type
_entity_poly.pdbx_seq_one_letter_code
_entity_poly.pdbx_strand_id
1 'polypeptide(L)'
;QITYDDVLGTCVLLIFGGHETTMNLIANGAWAFMNNAEQWELLSKNPALIKKAVEELLRYDGSVKTTVRWAKEDVMVADKLIKKGERLLVSLSGANRDPLQFPNPDVLDITRDPNLHVAFAHGIHVCLGASLARMEAEEAFACLTKRISCPKLKEDAYLNYYPSVIHRALKNLPITFQKLN
;
A
#
# COMPACT_ATOMS: atom_id res chain seq x y z
N GLN A 1 -32.23 -3.59 13.31
CA GLN A 1 -32.52 -4.68 12.36
C GLN A 1 -31.72 -4.43 11.10
N ILE A 2 -30.95 -5.42 10.64
CA ILE A 2 -30.18 -5.32 9.37
C ILE A 2 -31.17 -5.45 8.21
N THR A 3 -31.15 -4.51 7.29
CA THR A 3 -31.99 -4.52 6.07
C THR A 3 -31.30 -5.25 4.92
N TYR A 4 -32.05 -5.56 3.85
CA TYR A 4 -31.47 -6.12 2.62
C TYR A 4 -30.44 -5.17 1.99
N ASP A 5 -30.71 -3.87 2.00
CA ASP A 5 -29.80 -2.85 1.45
C ASP A 5 -28.51 -2.74 2.27
N ASP A 6 -28.56 -2.93 3.58
CA ASP A 6 -27.36 -2.99 4.44
C ASP A 6 -26.48 -4.19 4.08
N VAL A 7 -27.09 -5.35 3.81
CA VAL A 7 -26.35 -6.55 3.37
C VAL A 7 -25.73 -6.32 2.01
N LEU A 8 -26.50 -5.81 1.04
CA LEU A 8 -26.01 -5.55 -0.30
C LEU A 8 -24.86 -4.52 -0.29
N GLY A 9 -25.03 -3.41 0.44
CA GLY A 9 -24.00 -2.40 0.61
C GLY A 9 -22.72 -2.96 1.22
N THR A 10 -22.85 -3.84 2.23
CA THR A 10 -21.71 -4.51 2.86
C THR A 10 -21.00 -5.43 1.86
N CYS A 11 -21.72 -6.23 1.07
CA CYS A 11 -21.13 -7.10 0.06
C CYS A 11 -20.35 -6.28 -1.00
N VAL A 12 -20.93 -5.18 -1.48
CA VAL A 12 -20.26 -4.27 -2.43
C VAL A 12 -18.98 -3.70 -1.80
N LEU A 13 -19.04 -3.25 -0.56
CA LEU A 13 -17.89 -2.71 0.16
C LEU A 13 -16.77 -3.75 0.30
N LEU A 14 -17.11 -4.98 0.66
CA LEU A 14 -16.12 -6.05 0.84
C LEU A 14 -15.45 -6.44 -0.49
N ILE A 15 -16.22 -6.54 -1.58
CA ILE A 15 -15.68 -6.83 -2.91
C ILE A 15 -14.75 -5.70 -3.37
N PHE A 16 -15.20 -4.45 -3.26
CA PHE A 16 -14.42 -3.28 -3.66
C PHE A 16 -13.15 -3.12 -2.81
N GLY A 17 -13.28 -3.21 -1.47
CA GLY A 17 -12.17 -2.99 -0.56
C GLY A 17 -11.15 -4.14 -0.55
N GLY A 18 -11.62 -5.38 -0.73
CA GLY A 18 -10.78 -6.56 -0.58
C GLY A 18 -9.99 -6.99 -1.81
N HIS A 19 -10.40 -6.59 -3.01
CA HIS A 19 -9.77 -7.06 -4.24
C HIS A 19 -8.69 -6.11 -4.77
N GLU A 20 -9.11 -4.91 -5.17
CA GLU A 20 -8.27 -3.98 -5.93
C GLU A 20 -7.08 -3.46 -5.11
N THR A 21 -7.30 -3.21 -3.83
CA THR A 21 -6.27 -2.60 -2.97
C THR A 21 -5.09 -3.54 -2.73
N THR A 22 -5.34 -4.82 -2.42
CA THR A 22 -4.28 -5.81 -2.18
C THR A 22 -3.58 -6.19 -3.48
N MET A 23 -4.30 -6.34 -4.59
CA MET A 23 -3.70 -6.56 -5.91
C MET A 23 -2.71 -5.44 -6.27
N ASN A 24 -3.10 -4.19 -6.05
CA ASN A 24 -2.22 -3.05 -6.29
C ASN A 24 -1.05 -2.98 -5.29
N LEU A 25 -1.23 -3.39 -4.03
CA LEU A 25 -0.12 -3.49 -3.08
C LEU A 25 0.93 -4.48 -3.57
N ILE A 26 0.53 -5.65 -4.05
CA ILE A 26 1.45 -6.67 -4.58
C ILE A 26 2.15 -6.14 -5.85
N ALA A 27 1.41 -5.52 -6.76
CA ALA A 27 1.99 -4.97 -8.00
C ALA A 27 2.98 -3.82 -7.72
N ASN A 28 2.60 -2.86 -6.87
CA ASN A 28 3.46 -1.74 -6.49
C ASN A 28 4.69 -2.22 -5.71
N GLY A 29 4.52 -3.19 -4.81
CA GLY A 29 5.60 -3.80 -4.06
C GLY A 29 6.59 -4.55 -4.95
N ALA A 30 6.10 -5.30 -5.94
CA ALA A 30 6.94 -5.94 -6.94
C ALA A 30 7.73 -4.91 -7.75
N TRP A 31 7.08 -3.81 -8.15
CA TRP A 31 7.75 -2.70 -8.81
C TRP A 31 8.80 -2.02 -7.92
N ALA A 32 8.48 -1.80 -6.63
CA ALA A 32 9.44 -1.26 -5.68
C ALA A 32 10.69 -2.14 -5.55
N PHE A 33 10.52 -3.46 -5.47
CA PHE A 33 11.64 -4.41 -5.44
C PHE A 33 12.46 -4.43 -6.73
N MET A 34 11.83 -4.29 -7.90
CA MET A 34 12.57 -4.22 -9.17
C MET A 34 13.49 -2.99 -9.25
N ASN A 35 13.12 -1.89 -8.60
CA ASN A 35 13.95 -0.70 -8.50
C ASN A 35 14.97 -0.75 -7.35
N ASN A 36 14.88 -1.76 -6.48
CA ASN A 36 15.74 -1.96 -5.31
C ASN A 36 16.11 -3.45 -5.23
N ALA A 37 16.87 -3.92 -6.21
CA ALA A 37 17.16 -5.35 -6.38
C ALA A 37 17.85 -5.97 -5.16
N GLU A 38 18.66 -5.18 -4.45
CA GLU A 38 19.34 -5.59 -3.21
C GLU A 38 18.33 -5.94 -2.10
N GLN A 39 17.18 -5.25 -2.06
CA GLN A 39 16.11 -5.52 -1.08
C GLN A 39 15.36 -6.82 -1.41
N TRP A 40 15.18 -7.11 -2.70
CA TRP A 40 14.66 -8.40 -3.16
C TRP A 40 15.59 -9.55 -2.78
N GLU A 41 16.88 -9.41 -3.04
CA GLU A 41 17.89 -10.42 -2.66
C GLU A 41 17.96 -10.61 -1.15
N LEU A 42 17.90 -9.52 -0.39
CA LEU A 42 17.89 -9.56 1.07
C LEU A 42 16.71 -10.37 1.58
N LEU A 43 15.49 -10.12 1.05
CA LEU A 43 14.29 -10.86 1.42
C LEU A 43 14.40 -12.34 1.02
N SER A 44 14.90 -12.63 -0.19
CA SER A 44 15.07 -14.01 -0.67
C SER A 44 16.03 -14.83 0.20
N LYS A 45 17.11 -14.19 0.69
CA LYS A 45 18.09 -14.83 1.58
C LYS A 45 17.61 -14.91 3.03
N ASN A 46 16.71 -14.03 3.44
CA ASN A 46 16.20 -13.92 4.82
C ASN A 46 14.65 -13.89 4.85
N PRO A 47 13.98 -15.03 4.61
CA PRO A 47 12.51 -15.08 4.57
C PRO A 47 11.82 -14.62 5.86
N ALA A 48 12.52 -14.63 7.00
CA ALA A 48 12.01 -14.11 8.27
C ALA A 48 11.66 -12.61 8.24
N LEU A 49 12.22 -11.87 7.27
CA LEU A 49 11.94 -10.44 7.08
C LEU A 49 10.59 -10.17 6.41
N ILE A 50 9.84 -11.18 5.97
CA ILE A 50 8.62 -11.02 5.16
C ILE A 50 7.63 -10.03 5.77
N LYS A 51 7.38 -10.11 7.08
CA LYS A 51 6.46 -9.19 7.78
C LYS A 51 6.93 -7.76 7.73
N LYS A 52 8.22 -7.51 8.04
CA LYS A 52 8.81 -6.17 7.95
C LYS A 52 8.81 -5.65 6.52
N ALA A 53 9.09 -6.50 5.55
CA ALA A 53 9.07 -6.15 4.14
C ALA A 53 7.67 -5.69 3.70
N VAL A 54 6.60 -6.39 4.10
CA VAL A 54 5.22 -5.99 3.77
C VAL A 54 4.85 -4.65 4.42
N GLU A 55 5.21 -4.42 5.70
CA GLU A 55 4.98 -3.11 6.34
C GLU A 55 5.75 -1.99 5.61
N GLU A 56 6.98 -2.26 5.17
CA GLU A 56 7.75 -1.26 4.42
C GLU A 56 7.19 -1.00 3.02
N LEU A 57 6.71 -2.02 2.31
CA LEU A 57 6.03 -1.83 1.04
C LEU A 57 4.74 -1.01 1.18
N LEU A 58 3.97 -1.26 2.25
CA LEU A 58 2.79 -0.47 2.61
C LEU A 58 3.13 1.00 2.85
N ARG A 59 4.23 1.28 3.55
CA ARG A 59 4.75 2.63 3.77
C ARG A 59 5.24 3.26 2.47
N TYR A 60 6.11 2.54 1.75
CA TYR A 60 6.90 3.06 0.63
C TYR A 60 6.04 3.33 -0.61
N ASP A 61 5.18 2.41 -1.02
CA ASP A 61 4.33 2.53 -2.21
C ASP A 61 2.96 1.85 -2.04
N GLY A 62 2.28 2.15 -0.94
CA GLY A 62 0.96 1.61 -0.63
C GLY A 62 -0.09 1.94 -1.70
N SER A 63 -1.05 1.05 -1.86
CA SER A 63 -2.09 1.15 -2.90
C SER A 63 -3.08 2.30 -2.69
N VAL A 64 -3.28 2.79 -1.46
CA VAL A 64 -4.17 3.91 -1.14
C VAL A 64 -3.35 5.14 -0.79
N LYS A 65 -3.41 6.17 -1.66
CA LYS A 65 -2.66 7.43 -1.49
C LYS A 65 -3.33 8.40 -0.54
N THR A 66 -4.65 8.52 -0.66
CA THR A 66 -5.42 9.51 0.09
C THR A 66 -6.74 8.92 0.58
N THR A 67 -7.29 9.54 1.62
CA THR A 67 -8.65 9.29 2.07
C THR A 67 -9.40 10.60 2.23
N VAL A 68 -10.74 10.54 2.19
CA VAL A 68 -11.61 11.72 2.24
C VAL A 68 -12.23 11.84 3.62
N ARG A 69 -12.33 13.06 4.12
CA ARG A 69 -13.07 13.41 5.34
C ARG A 69 -13.90 14.66 5.11
N TRP A 70 -14.93 14.83 5.92
CA TRP A 70 -15.71 16.08 6.00
C TRP A 70 -15.66 16.61 7.41
N ALA A 71 -15.41 17.91 7.54
CA ALA A 71 -15.42 18.58 8.83
C ALA A 71 -16.84 18.59 9.41
N LYS A 72 -17.04 18.05 10.60
CA LYS A 72 -18.33 18.08 11.32
C LYS A 72 -18.61 19.42 12.01
N GLU A 73 -17.58 20.16 12.30
CA GLU A 73 -17.57 21.48 12.93
C GLU A 73 -16.38 22.28 12.44
N ASP A 74 -16.33 23.56 12.77
CA ASP A 74 -15.15 24.38 12.50
C ASP A 74 -13.97 23.87 13.33
N VAL A 75 -12.83 23.63 12.70
CA VAL A 75 -11.64 23.11 13.37
C VAL A 75 -10.37 23.78 12.85
N MET A 76 -9.47 24.11 13.76
CA MET A 76 -8.13 24.56 13.41
C MET A 76 -7.20 23.38 13.22
N VAL A 77 -6.54 23.28 12.06
CA VAL A 77 -5.45 22.34 11.81
C VAL A 77 -4.19 23.15 11.49
N ALA A 78 -3.23 23.09 12.37
CA ALA A 78 -2.10 24.01 12.40
C ALA A 78 -2.59 25.49 12.36
N ASP A 79 -2.26 26.23 11.32
CA ASP A 79 -2.64 27.63 11.12
C ASP A 79 -3.88 27.82 10.21
N LYS A 80 -4.54 26.73 9.81
CA LYS A 80 -5.67 26.74 8.86
C LYS A 80 -6.99 26.49 9.57
N LEU A 81 -7.95 27.39 9.40
CA LEU A 81 -9.33 27.14 9.79
C LEU A 81 -10.01 26.31 8.70
N ILE A 82 -10.50 25.14 9.09
CA ILE A 82 -11.34 24.28 8.26
C ILE A 82 -12.77 24.47 8.74
N LYS A 83 -13.66 24.89 7.85
CA LYS A 83 -15.05 25.15 8.20
C LYS A 83 -15.88 23.87 8.15
N LYS A 84 -16.93 23.83 8.96
CA LYS A 84 -17.95 22.79 8.92
C LYS A 84 -18.46 22.53 7.49
N GLY A 85 -18.49 21.28 7.09
CA GLY A 85 -18.91 20.83 5.76
C GLY A 85 -17.82 20.85 4.70
N GLU A 86 -16.64 21.40 4.97
CA GLU A 86 -15.53 21.32 4.02
C GLU A 86 -15.01 19.89 3.89
N ARG A 87 -14.64 19.56 2.65
CA ARG A 87 -14.07 18.28 2.28
C ARG A 87 -12.55 18.33 2.32
N LEU A 88 -11.94 17.38 3.01
CA LEU A 88 -10.50 17.23 3.13
C LEU A 88 -10.01 15.99 2.41
N LEU A 89 -8.90 16.12 1.73
CA LEU A 89 -8.09 14.99 1.27
C LEU A 89 -6.94 14.81 2.26
N VAL A 90 -6.95 13.68 2.96
CA VAL A 90 -5.89 13.31 3.89
C VAL A 90 -4.89 12.44 3.14
N SER A 91 -3.66 12.92 2.98
CA SER A 91 -2.60 12.21 2.25
C SER A 91 -1.93 11.18 3.15
N LEU A 92 -2.26 9.91 2.95
CA LEU A 92 -1.61 8.78 3.64
C LEU A 92 -0.19 8.59 3.10
N SER A 93 -0.02 8.66 1.77
CA SER A 93 1.29 8.51 1.14
C SER A 93 2.25 9.64 1.52
N GLY A 94 1.74 10.88 1.68
CA GLY A 94 2.54 11.99 2.18
C GLY A 94 3.00 11.79 3.61
N ALA A 95 2.09 11.38 4.50
CA ALA A 95 2.41 11.07 5.90
C ALA A 95 3.44 9.92 6.01
N ASN A 96 3.33 8.89 5.15
CA ASN A 96 4.27 7.77 5.10
C ASN A 96 5.65 8.14 4.54
N ARG A 97 5.81 9.34 4.01
CA ARG A 97 7.06 9.91 3.50
C ARG A 97 7.53 11.13 4.30
N ASP A 98 6.91 11.40 5.44
CA ASP A 98 7.33 12.51 6.30
C ASP A 98 8.72 12.25 6.89
N PRO A 99 9.73 13.09 6.59
CA PRO A 99 11.09 12.91 7.12
C PRO A 99 11.19 13.11 8.63
N LEU A 100 10.22 13.77 9.26
CA LEU A 100 10.15 13.89 10.73
C LEU A 100 9.76 12.57 11.39
N GLN A 101 9.01 11.72 10.68
CA GLN A 101 8.59 10.42 11.18
C GLN A 101 9.48 9.29 10.68
N PHE A 102 9.95 9.38 9.43
CA PHE A 102 10.72 8.32 8.77
C PHE A 102 12.07 8.84 8.28
N PRO A 103 13.18 8.51 8.94
CA PRO A 103 14.51 8.81 8.41
C PRO A 103 14.70 8.20 7.01
N ASN A 104 15.25 8.99 6.06
CA ASN A 104 15.41 8.58 4.66
C ASN A 104 14.10 8.02 4.05
N PRO A 105 13.00 8.81 4.00
CA PRO A 105 11.67 8.29 3.68
C PRO A 105 11.56 7.74 2.25
N ASP A 106 12.44 8.18 1.35
CA ASP A 106 12.47 7.78 -0.06
C ASP A 106 13.34 6.53 -0.32
N VAL A 107 13.95 5.97 0.71
CA VAL A 107 14.69 4.71 0.63
C VAL A 107 13.75 3.57 1.04
N LEU A 108 13.69 2.53 0.19
CA LEU A 108 13.07 1.26 0.54
C LEU A 108 14.04 0.49 1.46
N ASP A 109 13.62 0.22 2.68
CA ASP A 109 14.39 -0.54 3.66
C ASP A 109 13.50 -1.56 4.36
N ILE A 110 13.55 -2.82 3.91
CA ILE A 110 12.71 -3.91 4.45
C ILE A 110 13.10 -4.33 5.88
N THR A 111 14.13 -3.70 6.45
CA THR A 111 14.51 -3.91 7.84
C THR A 111 14.03 -2.81 8.77
N ARG A 112 13.41 -1.77 8.24
CA ARG A 112 12.95 -0.59 8.99
C ARG A 112 12.19 -0.97 10.25
N ASP A 113 12.65 -0.40 11.38
CA ASP A 113 12.05 -0.61 12.70
C ASP A 113 12.40 0.59 13.61
N PRO A 114 11.42 1.30 14.20
CA PRO A 114 9.99 1.14 14.03
C PRO A 114 9.47 1.59 12.65
N ASN A 115 8.32 1.03 12.21
CA ASN A 115 7.65 1.41 10.97
C ASN A 115 6.17 1.78 11.26
N LEU A 116 5.96 2.97 11.79
CA LEU A 116 4.66 3.48 12.25
C LEU A 116 3.86 4.12 11.11
N HIS A 117 3.75 3.43 9.98
CA HIS A 117 3.03 3.92 8.82
C HIS A 117 1.51 3.98 9.02
N VAL A 118 0.84 4.82 8.23
CA VAL A 118 -0.62 5.00 8.25
C VAL A 118 -1.30 4.50 6.97
N ALA A 119 -0.72 3.51 6.27
CA ALA A 119 -1.27 2.98 5.02
C ALA A 119 -2.69 2.41 5.16
N PHE A 120 -3.06 1.93 6.34
CA PHE A 120 -4.40 1.46 6.70
C PHE A 120 -5.27 2.53 7.37
N ALA A 121 -4.88 3.80 7.30
CA ALA A 121 -5.46 4.90 8.04
C ALA A 121 -5.33 4.73 9.57
N HIS A 122 -6.11 5.48 10.35
CA HIS A 122 -6.12 5.44 11.82
C HIS A 122 -7.50 5.84 12.35
N GLY A 123 -7.79 5.47 13.61
CA GLY A 123 -9.03 5.82 14.30
C GLY A 123 -10.20 4.90 13.94
N ILE A 124 -11.43 5.41 14.06
CA ILE A 124 -12.66 4.63 13.89
C ILE A 124 -12.86 4.05 12.48
N HIS A 125 -12.14 4.56 11.50
CA HIS A 125 -12.15 4.08 10.12
C HIS A 125 -10.85 3.35 9.73
N VAL A 126 -10.12 2.80 10.69
CA VAL A 126 -8.98 1.92 10.38
C VAL A 126 -9.45 0.76 9.49
N CYS A 127 -8.62 0.38 8.54
CA CYS A 127 -8.99 -0.66 7.56
C CYS A 127 -9.42 -1.96 8.23
N LEU A 128 -10.63 -2.41 7.96
CA LEU A 128 -11.18 -3.66 8.47
C LEU A 128 -10.38 -4.88 8.00
N GLY A 129 -9.92 -4.84 6.74
CA GLY A 129 -9.16 -5.91 6.09
C GLY A 129 -7.65 -5.85 6.31
N ALA A 130 -7.13 -4.99 7.21
CA ALA A 130 -5.69 -4.77 7.38
C ALA A 130 -4.90 -6.06 7.66
N SER A 131 -5.44 -6.97 8.46
CA SER A 131 -4.80 -8.26 8.76
C SER A 131 -4.81 -9.20 7.56
N LEU A 132 -5.91 -9.24 6.80
CA LEU A 132 -6.03 -10.07 5.60
C LEU A 132 -5.07 -9.56 4.50
N ALA A 133 -5.06 -8.27 4.23
CA ALA A 133 -4.18 -7.67 3.23
C ALA A 133 -2.68 -7.91 3.53
N ARG A 134 -2.28 -7.87 4.81
CA ARG A 134 -0.92 -8.25 5.22
C ARG A 134 -0.63 -9.71 4.90
N MET A 135 -1.52 -10.60 5.29
CA MET A 135 -1.37 -12.05 5.08
C MET A 135 -1.27 -12.39 3.59
N GLU A 136 -2.13 -11.81 2.77
CA GLU A 136 -2.11 -11.98 1.31
C GLU A 136 -0.79 -11.49 0.70
N ALA A 137 -0.29 -10.31 1.11
CA ALA A 137 0.97 -9.78 0.62
C ALA A 137 2.18 -10.60 1.12
N GLU A 138 2.17 -11.04 2.39
CA GLU A 138 3.20 -11.91 2.96
C GLU A 138 3.31 -13.22 2.16
N GLU A 139 2.19 -13.89 1.92
CA GLU A 139 2.16 -15.14 1.14
C GLU A 139 2.58 -14.92 -0.32
N ALA A 140 2.11 -13.85 -0.95
CA ALA A 140 2.48 -13.52 -2.32
C ALA A 140 4.00 -13.34 -2.46
N PHE A 141 4.63 -12.49 -1.64
CA PHE A 141 6.07 -12.25 -1.72
C PHE A 141 6.89 -13.43 -1.23
N ALA A 142 6.45 -14.18 -0.21
CA ALA A 142 7.08 -15.43 0.21
C ALA A 142 7.08 -16.49 -0.92
N CYS A 143 6.00 -16.56 -1.68
CA CYS A 143 5.90 -17.45 -2.82
C CYS A 143 6.78 -16.99 -3.99
N LEU A 144 6.74 -15.67 -4.30
CA LEU A 144 7.51 -15.09 -5.40
C LEU A 144 9.02 -15.24 -5.18
N THR A 145 9.53 -14.91 -4.00
CA THR A 145 10.97 -14.98 -3.68
C THR A 145 11.53 -16.40 -3.70
N LYS A 146 10.67 -17.42 -3.53
CA LYS A 146 11.06 -18.84 -3.65
C LYS A 146 11.08 -19.34 -5.09
N ARG A 147 10.36 -18.70 -6.01
CA ARG A 147 10.12 -19.22 -7.36
C ARG A 147 10.84 -18.44 -8.45
N ILE A 148 11.13 -17.17 -8.20
CA ILE A 148 11.76 -16.31 -9.21
C ILE A 148 12.92 -15.51 -8.60
N SER A 149 13.92 -15.26 -9.43
CA SER A 149 15.01 -14.34 -9.11
C SER A 149 15.13 -13.26 -10.18
N CYS A 150 15.81 -12.18 -9.81
CA CYS A 150 16.10 -11.05 -10.70
C CYS A 150 14.87 -10.53 -11.47
N PRO A 151 13.72 -10.27 -10.82
CA PRO A 151 12.59 -9.70 -11.53
C PRO A 151 12.96 -8.31 -12.07
N LYS A 152 12.64 -8.05 -13.33
CA LYS A 152 12.88 -6.78 -14.02
C LYS A 152 11.67 -6.40 -14.85
N LEU A 153 11.49 -5.11 -15.10
CA LEU A 153 10.54 -4.67 -16.09
C LEU A 153 10.96 -5.23 -17.46
N LYS A 154 9.97 -5.71 -18.24
CA LYS A 154 10.23 -6.16 -19.60
C LYS A 154 10.80 -5.00 -20.43
N GLU A 155 11.77 -5.28 -21.28
CA GLU A 155 12.34 -4.31 -22.24
C GLU A 155 11.22 -3.68 -23.07
N ASP A 156 11.31 -2.39 -23.34
CA ASP A 156 10.28 -1.59 -24.05
C ASP A 156 8.90 -1.51 -23.37
N ALA A 157 8.77 -1.95 -22.13
CA ALA A 157 7.53 -1.80 -21.38
C ALA A 157 7.41 -0.42 -20.73
N TYR A 158 6.21 0.18 -20.86
CA TYR A 158 5.86 1.42 -20.18
C TYR A 158 4.87 1.14 -19.05
N LEU A 159 5.15 1.74 -17.89
CA LEU A 159 4.22 1.69 -16.76
C LEU A 159 3.12 2.73 -16.94
N ASN A 160 1.91 2.26 -16.97
CA ASN A 160 0.71 3.09 -17.00
C ASN A 160 -0.09 2.91 -15.72
N TYR A 161 -0.50 4.03 -15.15
CA TYR A 161 -1.36 4.06 -13.96
C TYR A 161 -2.79 4.44 -14.33
N TYR A 162 -3.75 3.95 -13.57
CA TYR A 162 -5.11 4.50 -13.62
C TYR A 162 -5.11 5.92 -13.05
N PRO A 163 -5.81 6.89 -13.69
CA PRO A 163 -5.90 8.24 -13.17
C PRO A 163 -6.79 8.24 -11.93
N SER A 164 -6.17 8.27 -10.75
CA SER A 164 -6.86 8.28 -9.47
C SER A 164 -6.10 9.10 -8.45
N VAL A 165 -6.81 9.95 -7.71
CA VAL A 165 -6.26 10.68 -6.57
C VAL A 165 -6.24 9.81 -5.30
N ILE A 166 -7.08 8.75 -5.27
CA ILE A 166 -7.22 7.86 -4.11
C ILE A 166 -6.27 6.67 -4.23
N HIS A 167 -6.25 6.00 -5.38
CA HIS A 167 -5.47 4.78 -5.56
C HIS A 167 -4.20 5.01 -6.37
N ARG A 168 -3.17 4.24 -6.05
CA ARG A 168 -2.00 4.03 -6.87
C ARG A 168 -2.11 2.63 -7.47
N ALA A 169 -2.60 2.58 -8.70
CA ALA A 169 -2.98 1.35 -9.38
C ALA A 169 -2.30 1.27 -10.74
N LEU A 170 -1.45 0.28 -10.94
CA LEU A 170 -0.85 -0.05 -12.22
C LEU A 170 -1.89 -0.73 -13.12
N LYS A 171 -1.97 -0.33 -14.39
CA LYS A 171 -2.80 -1.02 -15.39
C LYS A 171 -2.25 -2.41 -15.73
N ASN A 172 -0.94 -2.52 -15.77
CA ASN A 172 -0.19 -3.76 -15.94
C ASN A 172 1.23 -3.60 -15.39
N LEU A 173 1.89 -4.72 -15.13
CA LEU A 173 3.29 -4.79 -14.74
C LEU A 173 3.95 -5.94 -15.51
N PRO A 174 4.34 -5.74 -16.77
CA PRO A 174 5.02 -6.75 -17.58
C PRO A 174 6.45 -6.96 -17.05
N ILE A 175 6.76 -8.17 -16.63
CA ILE A 175 8.04 -8.52 -16.02
C ILE A 175 8.75 -9.64 -16.77
N THR A 176 10.07 -9.62 -16.67
CA THR A 176 10.95 -10.75 -16.98
C THR A 176 11.62 -11.21 -15.69
N PHE A 177 11.91 -12.49 -15.59
CA PHE A 177 12.54 -13.08 -14.40
C PHE A 177 13.26 -14.38 -14.74
N GLN A 178 14.13 -14.83 -13.86
CA GLN A 178 14.71 -16.17 -13.88
C GLN A 178 13.90 -17.07 -12.96
N LYS A 179 13.52 -18.24 -13.46
CA LYS A 179 12.82 -19.24 -12.66
C LYS A 179 13.84 -19.95 -11.77
N LEU A 180 13.52 -20.06 -10.48
CA LEU A 180 14.25 -20.93 -9.55
C LEU A 180 13.67 -22.35 -9.60
N ASN A 181 14.56 -23.34 -9.57
CA ASN A 181 14.18 -24.78 -9.56
C ASN A 181 13.73 -25.22 -8.17
#